data_945d5e1a26a19ddafe96d5121dd7362b
#
_entry.id   945d5e1a26a19ddafe96d5121dd7362b
#
_cell.length_a   1.000
_cell.length_b   1.000
_cell.length_c   1.000
_cell.angle_alpha   90.00
_cell.angle_beta   90.00
_cell.angle_gamma   90.00
#
_symmetry.space_group_name_H-M   'P 1'
#
loop_
_entity.id
_entity.type
_entity.pdbx_description
1 polymer ?
#
loop_
_entity_poly.entity_id
_entity_poly.type
_entity_poly.pdbx_seq_one_letter_code
_entity_poly.pdbx_strand_id
1 'polypeptide(L)'
;MSKMNVDALVAIDIHTHAEVSTRMLPDEAEAEALEARGRYFRYEVKHPTIAQMADTYRARRIAFVVFTVDHERGMGIKRISNEEVAESAAEHADICIPFASIDPARGKMGVREARRLIKDFGVKGFKFHPIIQGFYPNDPDVYPLYEVIAEAGLPALFHTGQTGIGAGMRGGGGLKLKYANPIYLDDVAADFPDMPIIMAHPSVPWQDEQLSVATHKPNAYIDLSGWSPKYFEAKLVQYANTLLKNKVLFGSDNPVIQPDRWLADFDKLPIKPEVRPLILKENAVKLLKLA
;
A
#
# COMPACT_ATOMS: atom_id res chain seq x y z
N MET A 1 2.25 -16.01 -20.75
CA MET A 1 1.65 -14.85 -20.03
C MET A 1 2.02 -13.60 -20.78
N SER A 2 1.06 -12.72 -21.07
CA SER A 2 1.35 -11.45 -21.75
C SER A 2 2.11 -10.53 -20.78
N LYS A 3 3.19 -9.90 -21.26
CA LYS A 3 3.92 -8.88 -20.50
C LYS A 3 3.04 -7.63 -20.37
N MET A 4 3.10 -6.94 -19.23
CA MET A 4 2.38 -5.67 -19.02
C MET A 4 2.78 -4.65 -20.09
N ASN A 5 1.79 -4.12 -20.78
CA ASN A 5 1.98 -3.03 -21.76
C ASN A 5 1.76 -1.68 -21.06
N VAL A 6 2.84 -1.12 -20.52
CA VAL A 6 2.81 0.13 -19.75
C VAL A 6 2.30 1.31 -20.56
N ASP A 7 2.56 1.36 -21.86
CA ASP A 7 2.12 2.47 -22.74
C ASP A 7 0.60 2.49 -22.89
N ALA A 8 -0.04 1.32 -22.85
CA ALA A 8 -1.50 1.21 -22.97
C ALA A 8 -2.24 1.60 -21.67
N LEU A 9 -1.54 1.69 -20.54
CA LEU A 9 -2.13 2.03 -19.25
C LEU A 9 -2.40 3.52 -19.13
N VAL A 10 -3.51 3.87 -18.48
CA VAL A 10 -3.85 5.25 -18.12
C VAL A 10 -3.41 5.62 -16.71
N ALA A 11 -3.31 4.63 -15.80
CA ALA A 11 -2.87 4.82 -14.43
C ALA A 11 -2.28 3.53 -13.85
N ILE A 12 -1.59 3.65 -12.71
CA ILE A 12 -1.14 2.55 -11.87
C ILE A 12 -1.59 2.83 -10.44
N ASP A 13 -2.48 2.01 -9.94
CA ASP A 13 -2.95 2.02 -8.56
C ASP A 13 -1.97 1.23 -7.69
N ILE A 14 -1.19 1.91 -6.86
CA ILE A 14 -0.15 1.26 -6.07
C ILE A 14 -0.65 0.69 -4.75
N HIS A 15 -1.96 0.77 -4.46
CA HIS A 15 -2.48 0.38 -3.17
C HIS A 15 -3.85 -0.30 -3.28
N THR A 16 -3.84 -1.62 -3.37
CA THR A 16 -5.07 -2.42 -3.32
C THR A 16 -4.89 -3.66 -2.44
N HIS A 17 -5.97 -4.10 -1.83
CA HIS A 17 -5.97 -5.21 -0.88
C HIS A 17 -6.61 -6.46 -1.47
N ALA A 18 -5.94 -7.61 -1.30
CA ALA A 18 -6.55 -8.92 -1.40
C ALA A 18 -7.23 -9.21 -0.06
N GLU A 19 -8.56 -9.20 -0.02
CA GLU A 19 -9.36 -9.45 1.18
C GLU A 19 -10.10 -10.82 1.13
N VAL A 20 -9.97 -11.57 0.04
CA VAL A 20 -10.61 -12.88 -0.13
C VAL A 20 -9.61 -13.89 -0.63
N SER A 21 -9.46 -14.98 0.12
CA SER A 21 -8.74 -16.16 -0.33
C SER A 21 -9.64 -17.03 -1.20
N THR A 22 -9.07 -17.59 -2.26
CA THR A 22 -9.70 -18.65 -3.06
C THR A 22 -9.34 -20.05 -2.56
N ARG A 23 -8.46 -20.15 -1.56
CA ARG A 23 -7.87 -21.40 -1.04
C ARG A 23 -8.23 -21.69 0.42
N MET A 24 -8.71 -20.67 1.13
CA MET A 24 -9.10 -20.79 2.54
C MET A 24 -10.61 -20.55 2.67
N LEU A 25 -11.20 -21.16 3.69
CA LEU A 25 -12.56 -20.80 4.11
C LEU A 25 -12.52 -19.38 4.71
N PRO A 26 -13.61 -18.59 4.54
CA PRO A 26 -13.75 -17.29 5.18
C PRO A 26 -13.52 -17.38 6.68
N ASP A 27 -12.77 -16.42 7.23
CA ASP A 27 -12.59 -16.24 8.66
C ASP A 27 -13.76 -15.39 9.18
N GLU A 28 -14.52 -15.91 10.15
CA GLU A 28 -15.68 -15.20 10.71
C GLU A 28 -15.27 -13.90 11.41
N ALA A 29 -14.14 -13.88 12.12
CA ALA A 29 -13.64 -12.69 12.79
C ALA A 29 -13.19 -11.63 11.78
N GLU A 30 -12.61 -12.02 10.65
CA GLU A 30 -12.28 -11.12 9.55
C GLU A 30 -13.54 -10.51 8.95
N ALA A 31 -14.54 -11.33 8.66
CA ALA A 31 -15.83 -10.86 8.12
C ALA A 31 -16.49 -9.85 9.05
N GLU A 32 -16.52 -10.11 10.36
CA GLU A 32 -17.06 -9.19 11.36
C GLU A 32 -16.29 -7.86 11.41
N ALA A 33 -14.95 -7.91 11.37
CA ALA A 33 -14.10 -6.72 11.36
C ALA A 33 -14.31 -5.86 10.10
N LEU A 34 -14.44 -6.49 8.93
CA LEU A 34 -14.73 -5.81 7.66
C LEU A 34 -16.11 -5.16 7.66
N GLU A 35 -17.13 -5.87 8.14
CA GLU A 35 -18.48 -5.31 8.27
C GLU A 35 -18.54 -4.15 9.29
N ALA A 36 -17.83 -4.25 10.42
CA ALA A 36 -17.75 -3.17 11.41
C ALA A 36 -17.13 -1.91 10.78
N ARG A 37 -16.06 -2.07 9.98
CA ARG A 37 -15.43 -0.99 9.21
C ARG A 37 -16.41 -0.40 8.20
N GLY A 38 -17.12 -1.24 7.44
CA GLY A 38 -18.14 -0.81 6.47
C GLY A 38 -19.26 0.01 7.12
N ARG A 39 -19.77 -0.44 8.27
CA ARG A 39 -20.78 0.28 9.05
C ARG A 39 -20.27 1.64 9.55
N TYR A 40 -19.04 1.68 10.06
CA TYR A 40 -18.47 2.91 10.61
C TYR A 40 -18.24 3.98 9.53
N PHE A 41 -17.67 3.59 8.38
CA PHE A 41 -17.39 4.51 7.27
C PHE A 41 -18.54 4.61 6.24
N ARG A 42 -19.66 3.92 6.46
CA ARG A 42 -20.86 3.96 5.61
C ARG A 42 -20.58 3.62 4.14
N TYR A 43 -19.85 2.55 3.90
CA TYR A 43 -19.65 2.00 2.55
C TYR A 43 -20.08 0.53 2.46
N GLU A 44 -20.47 0.13 1.27
CA GLU A 44 -20.78 -1.27 0.98
C GLU A 44 -19.48 -2.08 0.93
N VAL A 45 -19.36 -3.07 1.81
CA VAL A 45 -18.20 -3.96 1.82
C VAL A 45 -18.29 -4.90 0.62
N LYS A 46 -17.29 -4.83 -0.27
CA LYS A 46 -17.14 -5.73 -1.42
C LYS A 46 -15.93 -6.60 -1.20
N HIS A 47 -16.05 -7.85 -1.58
CA HIS A 47 -14.98 -8.84 -1.41
C HIS A 47 -14.59 -9.44 -2.77
N PRO A 48 -13.97 -8.66 -3.68
CA PRO A 48 -13.53 -9.18 -4.96
C PRO A 48 -12.31 -10.10 -4.77
N THR A 49 -12.28 -11.20 -5.51
CA THR A 49 -11.05 -11.98 -5.70
C THR A 49 -10.05 -11.19 -6.54
N ILE A 50 -8.76 -11.58 -6.53
CA ILE A 50 -7.73 -10.95 -7.36
C ILE A 50 -8.11 -11.04 -8.85
N ALA A 51 -8.68 -12.15 -9.30
CA ALA A 51 -9.15 -12.32 -10.67
C ALA A 51 -10.26 -11.31 -11.04
N GLN A 52 -11.25 -11.13 -10.17
CA GLN A 52 -12.32 -10.14 -10.36
C GLN A 52 -11.78 -8.70 -10.35
N MET A 53 -10.79 -8.43 -9.49
CA MET A 53 -10.07 -7.16 -9.53
C MET A 53 -9.35 -6.97 -10.86
N ALA A 54 -8.62 -7.98 -11.33
CA ALA A 54 -7.90 -7.92 -12.61
C ALA A 54 -8.82 -7.60 -13.78
N ASP A 55 -10.00 -8.21 -13.86
CA ASP A 55 -10.99 -7.91 -14.90
C ASP A 55 -11.50 -6.48 -14.81
N THR A 56 -11.80 -6.02 -13.59
CA THR A 56 -12.26 -4.67 -13.32
C THR A 56 -11.22 -3.61 -13.71
N TYR A 57 -9.97 -3.83 -13.34
CA TYR A 57 -8.85 -2.92 -13.60
C TYR A 57 -8.42 -2.94 -15.08
N ARG A 58 -8.43 -4.12 -15.70
CA ARG A 58 -8.14 -4.27 -17.15
C ARG A 58 -9.13 -3.50 -18.01
N ALA A 59 -10.42 -3.57 -17.70
CA ALA A 59 -11.44 -2.81 -18.39
C ALA A 59 -11.21 -1.28 -18.34
N ARG A 60 -10.51 -0.81 -17.31
CA ARG A 60 -10.13 0.60 -17.09
C ARG A 60 -8.76 0.97 -17.61
N ARG A 61 -7.98 -0.01 -18.06
CA ARG A 61 -6.57 0.15 -18.41
C ARG A 61 -5.72 0.73 -17.26
N ILE A 62 -6.00 0.28 -16.05
CA ILE A 62 -5.28 0.64 -14.83
C ILE A 62 -4.55 -0.60 -14.35
N ALA A 63 -3.21 -0.57 -14.23
CA ALA A 63 -2.50 -1.61 -13.51
C ALA A 63 -2.65 -1.40 -12.00
N PHE A 64 -2.52 -2.46 -11.22
CA PHE A 64 -2.66 -2.35 -9.78
C PHE A 64 -1.65 -3.21 -9.02
N VAL A 65 -1.16 -2.67 -7.92
CA VAL A 65 -0.41 -3.40 -6.92
C VAL A 65 -1.39 -4.04 -5.96
N VAL A 66 -1.24 -5.35 -5.73
CA VAL A 66 -2.08 -6.10 -4.80
C VAL A 66 -1.24 -6.75 -3.71
N PHE A 67 -1.76 -6.71 -2.50
CA PHE A 67 -1.14 -7.33 -1.33
C PHE A 67 -2.20 -7.73 -0.30
N THR A 68 -1.81 -8.65 0.58
CA THR A 68 -2.46 -8.88 1.86
C THR A 68 -1.76 -8.08 2.97
N VAL A 69 -2.28 -8.12 4.19
CA VAL A 69 -1.57 -7.66 5.40
C VAL A 69 -1.38 -8.84 6.33
N ASP A 70 -0.14 -9.09 6.77
CA ASP A 70 0.13 -10.09 7.79
C ASP A 70 -0.29 -9.56 9.17
N HIS A 71 -1.51 -9.90 9.58
CA HIS A 71 -2.15 -9.44 10.81
C HIS A 71 -2.43 -10.57 11.80
N GLU A 72 -1.91 -11.78 11.55
CA GLU A 72 -2.19 -12.97 12.37
C GLU A 72 -1.90 -12.74 13.86
N ARG A 73 -0.73 -12.19 14.17
CA ARG A 73 -0.34 -11.93 15.57
C ARG A 73 -1.14 -10.78 16.19
N GLY A 74 -1.38 -9.71 15.44
CA GLY A 74 -2.00 -8.50 15.98
C GLY A 74 -3.51 -8.60 16.14
N MET A 75 -4.18 -9.37 15.29
CA MET A 75 -5.65 -9.45 15.24
C MET A 75 -6.19 -10.88 15.45
N GLY A 76 -5.33 -11.90 15.44
CA GLY A 76 -5.77 -13.30 15.53
C GLY A 76 -6.46 -13.82 14.28
N ILE A 77 -6.43 -13.08 13.19
CA ILE A 77 -7.08 -13.42 11.91
C ILE A 77 -6.03 -14.05 10.99
N LYS A 78 -6.36 -15.19 10.41
CA LYS A 78 -5.47 -15.89 9.49
C LYS A 78 -5.28 -15.08 8.21
N ARG A 79 -4.02 -14.78 7.86
CA ARG A 79 -3.71 -14.03 6.62
C ARG A 79 -3.95 -14.88 5.37
N ILE A 80 -4.28 -14.23 4.27
CA ILE A 80 -4.11 -14.81 2.94
C ILE A 80 -2.62 -15.02 2.72
N SER A 81 -2.20 -16.17 2.18
CA SER A 81 -0.77 -16.42 1.99
C SER A 81 -0.18 -15.51 0.92
N ASN A 82 1.07 -15.06 1.12
CA ASN A 82 1.78 -14.27 0.12
C ASN A 82 1.96 -15.05 -1.21
N GLU A 83 2.06 -16.38 -1.11
CA GLU A 83 2.14 -17.28 -2.27
C GLU A 83 0.86 -17.23 -3.10
N GLU A 84 -0.31 -17.28 -2.44
CA GLU A 84 -1.59 -17.18 -3.14
C GLU A 84 -1.72 -15.85 -3.88
N VAL A 85 -1.36 -14.74 -3.21
CA VAL A 85 -1.37 -13.41 -3.82
C VAL A 85 -0.44 -13.34 -5.02
N ALA A 86 0.78 -13.85 -4.89
CA ALA A 86 1.77 -13.80 -5.96
C ALA A 86 1.41 -14.69 -7.15
N GLU A 87 0.90 -15.91 -6.90
CA GLU A 87 0.47 -16.83 -7.94
C GLU A 87 -0.77 -16.31 -8.68
N SER A 88 -1.76 -15.79 -7.95
CA SER A 88 -2.94 -15.17 -8.56
C SER A 88 -2.55 -13.94 -9.39
N ALA A 89 -1.62 -13.10 -8.90
CA ALA A 89 -1.12 -11.98 -9.66
C ALA A 89 -0.35 -12.42 -10.92
N ALA A 90 0.39 -13.53 -10.85
CA ALA A 90 1.12 -14.07 -12.01
C ALA A 90 0.18 -14.52 -13.14
N GLU A 91 -1.02 -15.02 -12.82
CA GLU A 91 -2.07 -15.34 -13.82
C GLU A 91 -2.56 -14.09 -14.56
N HIS A 92 -2.43 -12.92 -13.94
CA HIS A 92 -2.84 -11.61 -14.45
C HIS A 92 -1.68 -10.62 -14.58
N ALA A 93 -0.49 -11.10 -14.93
CA ALA A 93 0.75 -10.32 -15.00
C ALA A 93 0.72 -9.18 -16.05
N ASP A 94 -0.31 -9.14 -16.90
CA ASP A 94 -0.57 -8.04 -17.83
C ASP A 94 -1.09 -6.77 -17.13
N ILE A 95 -1.63 -6.89 -15.89
CA ILE A 95 -2.29 -5.80 -15.19
C ILE A 95 -2.01 -5.78 -13.67
N CYS A 96 -1.60 -6.90 -13.07
CA CYS A 96 -1.45 -7.10 -11.64
C CYS A 96 0.02 -7.18 -11.22
N ILE A 97 0.38 -6.54 -10.09
CA ILE A 97 1.73 -6.45 -9.54
C ILE A 97 1.68 -6.93 -8.08
N PRO A 98 2.30 -8.09 -7.74
CA PRO A 98 2.22 -8.63 -6.39
C PRO A 98 3.22 -7.94 -5.44
N PHE A 99 2.71 -7.48 -4.28
CA PHE A 99 3.52 -7.21 -3.11
C PHE A 99 3.24 -8.27 -2.04
N ALA A 100 4.21 -8.48 -1.17
CA ALA A 100 4.08 -9.37 -0.02
C ALA A 100 3.88 -8.57 1.28
N SER A 101 3.37 -9.23 2.32
CA SER A 101 3.36 -8.68 3.68
C SER A 101 3.85 -9.73 4.67
N ILE A 102 4.79 -9.33 5.52
CA ILE A 102 5.39 -10.18 6.55
C ILE A 102 5.38 -9.39 7.85
N ASP A 103 4.83 -9.98 8.93
CA ASP A 103 4.96 -9.40 10.27
C ASP A 103 6.44 -9.45 10.70
N PRO A 104 7.08 -8.31 11.01
CA PRO A 104 8.47 -8.29 11.46
C PRO A 104 8.75 -9.17 12.68
N ALA A 105 7.77 -9.41 13.54
CA ALA A 105 7.90 -10.29 14.68
C ALA A 105 8.20 -11.76 14.31
N ARG A 106 8.09 -12.14 13.03
CA ARG A 106 8.55 -13.46 12.54
C ARG A 106 10.08 -13.58 12.54
N GLY A 107 10.81 -12.48 12.72
CA GLY A 107 12.27 -12.45 12.83
C GLY A 107 12.97 -13.20 11.70
N LYS A 108 13.90 -14.10 12.05
CA LYS A 108 14.65 -14.89 11.04
C LYS A 108 13.79 -15.73 10.10
N MET A 109 12.59 -16.13 10.52
CA MET A 109 11.67 -16.88 9.64
C MET A 109 11.07 -15.92 8.59
N GLY A 110 10.70 -14.71 8.99
CA GLY A 110 10.22 -13.67 8.07
C GLY A 110 11.28 -13.29 7.02
N VAL A 111 12.53 -13.17 7.43
CA VAL A 111 13.67 -12.92 6.53
C VAL A 111 13.83 -14.05 5.48
N ARG A 112 13.71 -15.30 5.90
CA ARG A 112 13.76 -16.46 4.96
C ARG A 112 12.55 -16.46 4.02
N GLU A 113 11.37 -16.16 4.53
CA GLU A 113 10.14 -16.03 3.74
C GLU A 113 10.29 -14.93 2.69
N ALA A 114 10.80 -13.75 3.06
CA ALA A 114 11.03 -12.65 2.13
C ALA A 114 11.97 -13.05 0.99
N ARG A 115 13.12 -13.68 1.29
CA ARG A 115 14.07 -14.16 0.26
C ARG A 115 13.41 -15.15 -0.70
N ARG A 116 12.60 -16.08 -0.19
CA ARG A 116 11.87 -17.06 -0.99
C ARG A 116 10.82 -16.39 -1.88
N LEU A 117 10.02 -15.46 -1.33
CA LEU A 117 8.99 -14.75 -2.08
C LEU A 117 9.58 -13.91 -3.22
N ILE A 118 10.72 -13.28 -3.00
CA ILE A 118 11.43 -12.53 -4.03
C ILE A 118 11.93 -13.48 -5.12
N LYS A 119 12.61 -14.56 -4.73
CA LYS A 119 13.29 -15.46 -5.65
C LYS A 119 12.34 -16.35 -6.44
N ASP A 120 11.39 -16.97 -5.74
CA ASP A 120 10.58 -18.06 -6.29
C ASP A 120 9.20 -17.60 -6.78
N PHE A 121 8.67 -16.50 -6.22
CA PHE A 121 7.34 -15.96 -6.54
C PHE A 121 7.36 -14.59 -7.22
N GLY A 122 8.54 -13.97 -7.33
CA GLY A 122 8.71 -12.73 -8.09
C GLY A 122 7.93 -11.54 -7.57
N VAL A 123 7.72 -11.45 -6.25
CA VAL A 123 7.08 -10.27 -5.63
C VAL A 123 7.86 -8.99 -5.93
N LYS A 124 7.16 -7.87 -6.08
CA LYS A 124 7.70 -6.59 -6.54
C LYS A 124 7.80 -5.51 -5.45
N GLY A 125 7.48 -5.87 -4.21
CA GLY A 125 7.58 -4.99 -3.06
C GLY A 125 6.98 -5.62 -1.81
N PHE A 126 7.02 -4.86 -0.70
CA PHE A 126 6.52 -5.34 0.58
C PHE A 126 5.61 -4.31 1.24
N LYS A 127 4.48 -4.78 1.80
CA LYS A 127 3.54 -3.99 2.58
C LYS A 127 3.76 -4.21 4.07
N PHE A 128 3.81 -3.12 4.82
CA PHE A 128 3.81 -3.10 6.28
C PHE A 128 2.63 -2.30 6.81
N HIS A 129 2.08 -2.76 7.94
CA HIS A 129 1.05 -2.03 8.65
C HIS A 129 1.43 -1.91 10.14
N PRO A 130 2.26 -0.92 10.50
CA PRO A 130 2.86 -0.82 11.82
C PRO A 130 1.87 -0.86 12.98
N ILE A 131 0.65 -0.31 12.81
CA ILE A 131 -0.40 -0.32 13.85
C ILE A 131 -0.86 -1.74 14.15
N ILE A 132 -1.19 -2.53 13.11
CA ILE A 132 -1.71 -3.89 13.27
C ILE A 132 -0.60 -4.85 13.69
N GLN A 133 0.57 -4.71 13.06
CA GLN A 133 1.74 -5.52 13.33
C GLN A 133 2.46 -5.12 14.63
N GLY A 134 2.11 -3.97 15.23
CA GLY A 134 2.54 -3.55 16.57
C GLY A 134 4.05 -3.29 16.69
N PHE A 135 4.66 -2.58 15.72
CA PHE A 135 6.08 -2.26 15.73
C PHE A 135 6.35 -0.81 15.31
N TYR A 136 7.47 -0.25 15.74
CA TYR A 136 7.97 1.01 15.19
C TYR A 136 8.79 0.74 13.92
N PRO A 137 8.58 1.48 12.83
CA PRO A 137 9.34 1.27 11.59
C PRO A 137 10.86 1.33 11.75
N ASN A 138 11.35 2.16 12.65
CA ASN A 138 12.79 2.29 12.97
C ASN A 138 13.29 1.36 14.07
N ASP A 139 12.53 0.31 14.43
CA ASP A 139 12.99 -0.68 15.37
C ASP A 139 14.12 -1.52 14.74
N PRO A 140 15.32 -1.59 15.36
CA PRO A 140 16.44 -2.36 14.82
C PRO A 140 16.14 -3.84 14.54
N ASP A 141 15.21 -4.44 15.29
CA ASP A 141 14.82 -5.84 15.10
C ASP A 141 14.12 -6.08 13.73
N VAL A 142 13.62 -5.03 13.09
CA VAL A 142 13.00 -5.08 11.76
C VAL A 142 14.02 -4.97 10.64
N TYR A 143 15.17 -4.35 10.89
CA TYR A 143 16.19 -4.03 9.87
C TYR A 143 16.65 -5.23 9.06
N PRO A 144 16.85 -6.45 9.61
CA PRO A 144 17.21 -7.62 8.81
C PRO A 144 16.20 -7.96 7.70
N LEU A 145 14.93 -7.57 7.85
CA LEU A 145 13.92 -7.71 6.81
C LEU A 145 14.08 -6.61 5.73
N TYR A 146 14.37 -5.38 6.15
CA TYR A 146 14.63 -4.27 5.22
C TYR A 146 15.90 -4.49 4.40
N GLU A 147 16.96 -5.09 4.99
CA GLU A 147 18.17 -5.47 4.27
C GLU A 147 17.85 -6.34 3.05
N VAL A 148 17.01 -7.37 3.23
CA VAL A 148 16.60 -8.26 2.11
C VAL A 148 15.81 -7.50 1.05
N ILE A 149 14.94 -6.58 1.44
CA ILE A 149 14.14 -5.78 0.51
C ILE A 149 15.04 -4.81 -0.27
N ALA A 150 15.96 -4.15 0.44
CA ALA A 150 16.93 -3.22 -0.14
C ALA A 150 17.91 -3.91 -1.09
N GLU A 151 18.47 -5.07 -0.68
CA GLU A 151 19.34 -5.91 -1.53
C GLU A 151 18.68 -6.28 -2.87
N ALA A 152 17.37 -6.52 -2.83
CA ALA A 152 16.58 -6.82 -4.03
C ALA A 152 16.17 -5.56 -4.83
N GLY A 153 16.45 -4.36 -4.33
CA GLY A 153 16.06 -3.09 -4.94
C GLY A 153 14.56 -2.89 -5.04
N LEU A 154 13.80 -3.47 -4.09
CA LEU A 154 12.35 -3.43 -4.03
C LEU A 154 11.84 -2.33 -3.09
N PRO A 155 10.63 -1.80 -3.32
CA PRO A 155 10.01 -0.83 -2.43
C PRO A 155 9.39 -1.47 -1.18
N ALA A 156 9.38 -0.70 -0.08
CA ALA A 156 8.65 -0.97 1.13
C ALA A 156 7.51 0.06 1.30
N LEU A 157 6.26 -0.40 1.33
CA LEU A 157 5.06 0.40 1.47
C LEU A 157 4.55 0.30 2.90
N PHE A 158 4.51 1.40 3.61
CA PHE A 158 4.08 1.49 5.01
C PHE A 158 2.72 2.19 5.13
N HIS A 159 1.81 1.60 5.88
CA HIS A 159 0.66 2.34 6.38
C HIS A 159 1.13 3.46 7.30
N THR A 160 0.70 4.69 7.06
CA THR A 160 1.01 5.87 7.89
C THR A 160 -0.26 6.66 8.23
N GLY A 161 -0.24 7.34 9.36
CA GLY A 161 -1.40 8.05 9.87
C GLY A 161 -2.41 7.16 10.61
N GLN A 162 -3.62 7.66 10.75
CA GLN A 162 -4.72 6.92 11.38
C GLN A 162 -5.18 5.75 10.51
N THR A 163 -5.75 4.72 11.14
CA THR A 163 -6.34 3.57 10.45
C THR A 163 -7.85 3.50 10.65
N GLY A 164 -8.55 2.97 9.64
CA GLY A 164 -9.95 2.58 9.76
C GLY A 164 -10.17 1.28 10.53
N ILE A 165 -9.13 0.46 10.67
CA ILE A 165 -9.21 -0.79 11.40
C ILE A 165 -9.29 -0.50 12.89
N GLY A 166 -10.25 -1.15 13.56
CA GLY A 166 -10.54 -0.90 14.97
C GLY A 166 -11.36 0.38 15.25
N ALA A 167 -11.61 1.24 14.26
CA ALA A 167 -12.40 2.45 14.45
C ALA A 167 -13.84 2.10 14.89
N GLY A 168 -14.32 2.77 15.93
CA GLY A 168 -15.63 2.50 16.54
C GLY A 168 -15.69 1.28 17.47
N MET A 169 -14.64 0.47 17.53
CA MET A 169 -14.55 -0.66 18.46
C MET A 169 -14.09 -0.22 19.85
N ARG A 170 -14.44 -0.99 20.88
CA ARG A 170 -13.99 -0.71 22.26
C ARG A 170 -12.45 -0.64 22.32
N GLY A 171 -11.92 0.48 22.82
CA GLY A 171 -10.47 0.71 22.90
C GLY A 171 -9.76 0.72 21.56
N GLY A 172 -10.50 0.99 20.45
CA GLY A 172 -9.92 0.95 19.10
C GLY A 172 -9.44 -0.45 18.68
N GLY A 173 -10.07 -1.52 19.21
CA GLY A 173 -9.59 -2.90 19.01
C GLY A 173 -8.23 -3.18 19.66
N GLY A 174 -7.78 -2.35 20.63
CA GLY A 174 -6.47 -2.48 21.28
C GLY A 174 -5.29 -1.93 20.43
N LEU A 175 -5.57 -1.40 19.24
CA LEU A 175 -4.56 -0.89 18.31
C LEU A 175 -4.00 0.47 18.76
N LYS A 176 -2.74 0.74 18.45
CA LYS A 176 -2.03 1.95 18.87
C LYS A 176 -1.55 2.75 17.67
N LEU A 177 -2.17 3.90 17.41
CA LEU A 177 -1.88 4.74 16.25
C LEU A 177 -0.43 5.24 16.18
N LYS A 178 0.24 5.41 17.32
CA LYS A 178 1.61 5.95 17.40
C LYS A 178 2.63 5.25 16.50
N TYR A 179 2.43 3.97 16.20
CA TYR A 179 3.34 3.20 15.35
C TYR A 179 3.36 3.67 13.89
N ALA A 180 2.31 4.38 13.45
CA ALA A 180 2.18 4.85 12.08
C ALA A 180 2.53 6.34 11.89
N ASN A 181 3.23 6.96 12.84
CA ASN A 181 3.77 8.29 12.59
C ASN A 181 4.89 8.18 11.55
N PRO A 182 4.78 8.90 10.40
CA PRO A 182 5.76 8.82 9.32
C PRO A 182 7.16 9.30 9.71
N ILE A 183 7.32 10.02 10.83
CA ILE A 183 8.65 10.46 11.29
C ILE A 183 9.61 9.30 11.56
N TYR A 184 9.10 8.13 11.96
CA TYR A 184 9.94 6.94 12.16
C TYR A 184 10.52 6.38 10.85
N LEU A 185 9.95 6.76 9.70
CA LEU A 185 10.47 6.39 8.39
C LEU A 185 11.61 7.31 7.93
N ASP A 186 11.86 8.44 8.63
CA ASP A 186 13.03 9.27 8.39
C ASP A 186 14.33 8.52 8.66
N ASP A 187 14.38 7.78 9.78
CA ASP A 187 15.54 6.95 10.14
C ASP A 187 15.72 5.82 9.10
N VAL A 188 14.64 5.09 8.78
CA VAL A 188 14.70 3.99 7.82
C VAL A 188 15.14 4.46 6.44
N ALA A 189 14.67 5.64 6.00
CA ALA A 189 15.08 6.21 4.72
C ALA A 189 16.55 6.67 4.70
N ALA A 190 17.08 7.05 5.84
CA ALA A 190 18.50 7.41 5.99
C ALA A 190 19.40 6.17 5.98
N ASP A 191 18.97 5.10 6.69
CA ASP A 191 19.75 3.88 6.86
C ASP A 191 19.70 2.97 5.61
N PHE A 192 18.62 3.07 4.81
CA PHE A 192 18.43 2.33 3.56
C PHE A 192 18.22 3.29 2.36
N PRO A 193 19.24 4.05 1.95
CA PRO A 193 19.10 5.13 0.96
C PRO A 193 18.69 4.63 -0.44
N ASP A 194 18.95 3.38 -0.76
CA ASP A 194 18.61 2.77 -2.06
C ASP A 194 17.27 2.03 -2.06
N MET A 195 16.64 1.87 -0.90
CA MET A 195 15.30 1.26 -0.78
C MET A 195 14.22 2.33 -0.93
N PRO A 196 13.34 2.26 -1.95
CA PRO A 196 12.20 3.15 -2.02
C PRO A 196 11.23 2.90 -0.87
N ILE A 197 10.86 3.95 -0.14
CA ILE A 197 9.90 3.92 0.96
C ILE A 197 8.64 4.65 0.51
N ILE A 198 7.50 3.98 0.58
CA ILE A 198 6.20 4.55 0.23
C ILE A 198 5.39 4.74 1.51
N MET A 199 5.09 5.98 1.85
CA MET A 199 4.25 6.36 2.98
C MET A 199 2.80 6.44 2.51
N ALA A 200 1.99 5.45 2.89
CA ALA A 200 0.62 5.36 2.44
C ALA A 200 -0.29 6.33 3.18
N HIS A 201 -1.26 6.84 2.43
CA HIS A 201 -2.29 7.78 2.85
C HIS A 201 -1.76 9.21 3.10
N PRO A 202 -2.64 10.20 3.25
CA PRO A 202 -2.25 11.56 3.67
C PRO A 202 -1.75 11.69 5.12
N SER A 203 -1.49 10.58 5.79
CA SER A 203 -0.90 10.46 7.15
C SER A 203 -1.58 11.29 8.23
N VAL A 204 -2.88 11.57 8.13
CA VAL A 204 -3.58 12.33 9.17
C VAL A 204 -3.43 11.63 10.55
N PRO A 205 -3.07 12.35 11.64
CA PRO A 205 -2.88 13.80 11.74
C PRO A 205 -1.44 14.28 11.43
N TRP A 206 -0.51 13.41 11.07
CA TRP A 206 0.94 13.67 10.90
C TRP A 206 1.33 13.98 9.43
N GLN A 207 0.49 14.72 8.73
CA GLN A 207 0.73 15.05 7.32
C GLN A 207 1.98 15.93 7.14
N ASP A 208 2.27 16.83 8.09
CA ASP A 208 3.43 17.71 8.02
C ASP A 208 4.76 16.95 8.16
N GLU A 209 4.79 15.95 9.03
CA GLU A 209 5.93 15.03 9.16
C GLU A 209 6.13 14.23 7.87
N GLN A 210 5.05 13.71 7.28
CA GLN A 210 5.12 12.98 6.01
C GLN A 210 5.69 13.85 4.88
N LEU A 211 5.18 15.08 4.75
CA LEU A 211 5.65 16.03 3.75
C LEU A 211 7.13 16.40 3.98
N SER A 212 7.55 16.54 5.25
CA SER A 212 8.92 16.83 5.62
C SER A 212 9.86 15.68 5.27
N VAL A 213 9.51 14.45 5.63
CA VAL A 213 10.28 13.25 5.30
C VAL A 213 10.40 13.10 3.79
N ALA A 214 9.28 13.18 3.05
CA ALA A 214 9.29 13.05 1.60
C ALA A 214 10.12 14.17 0.91
N THR A 215 10.14 15.37 1.47
CA THR A 215 10.94 16.47 0.94
C THR A 215 12.43 16.27 1.19
N HIS A 216 12.79 15.78 2.39
CA HIS A 216 14.18 15.62 2.81
C HIS A 216 14.85 14.36 2.23
N LYS A 217 14.13 13.24 2.15
CA LYS A 217 14.67 11.94 1.73
C LYS A 217 14.40 11.67 0.24
N PRO A 218 15.42 11.49 -0.61
CA PRO A 218 15.25 11.21 -2.03
C PRO A 218 14.42 9.95 -2.34
N ASN A 219 14.55 8.93 -1.49
CA ASN A 219 13.92 7.61 -1.61
C ASN A 219 12.55 7.50 -0.92
N ALA A 220 12.00 8.57 -0.34
CA ALA A 220 10.68 8.57 0.29
C ALA A 220 9.61 9.14 -0.65
N TYR A 221 8.51 8.40 -0.78
CA TYR A 221 7.36 8.68 -1.66
C TYR A 221 6.07 8.74 -0.84
N ILE A 222 5.03 9.36 -1.39
CA ILE A 222 3.70 9.44 -0.78
C ILE A 222 2.69 8.77 -1.71
N ASP A 223 1.90 7.88 -1.16
CA ASP A 223 0.75 7.26 -1.79
C ASP A 223 -0.54 7.93 -1.30
N LEU A 224 -1.38 8.39 -2.20
CA LEU A 224 -2.58 9.16 -1.91
C LEU A 224 -3.82 8.30 -1.62
N SER A 225 -3.65 7.02 -1.28
CA SER A 225 -4.74 6.08 -1.03
C SER A 225 -5.51 6.33 0.28
N GLY A 226 -6.58 5.58 0.49
CA GLY A 226 -7.33 5.54 1.75
C GLY A 226 -8.20 6.76 2.05
N TRP A 227 -8.06 7.82 1.28
CA TRP A 227 -8.83 9.06 1.41
C TRP A 227 -9.38 9.47 0.04
N SER A 228 -10.65 9.92 0.02
CA SER A 228 -11.16 10.58 -1.19
C SER A 228 -10.41 11.90 -1.39
N PRO A 229 -9.92 12.19 -2.60
CA PRO A 229 -9.18 13.43 -2.91
C PRO A 229 -9.88 14.72 -2.50
N LYS A 230 -11.19 14.73 -2.43
CA LYS A 230 -11.97 15.90 -1.96
C LYS A 230 -11.64 16.34 -0.53
N TYR A 231 -10.99 15.48 0.26
CA TYR A 231 -10.57 15.77 1.64
C TYR A 231 -9.09 16.10 1.77
N PHE A 232 -8.36 16.16 0.66
CA PHE A 232 -6.94 16.50 0.72
C PHE A 232 -6.76 17.95 1.13
N GLU A 233 -5.87 18.17 2.08
CA GLU A 233 -5.52 19.52 2.52
C GLU A 233 -4.81 20.29 1.40
N ALA A 234 -5.04 21.60 1.36
CA ALA A 234 -4.43 22.48 0.36
C ALA A 234 -2.89 22.38 0.34
N LYS A 235 -2.27 22.15 1.51
CA LYS A 235 -0.82 21.99 1.64
C LYS A 235 -0.33 20.73 0.90
N LEU A 236 -1.00 19.59 1.04
CA LEU A 236 -0.67 18.36 0.32
C LEU A 236 -0.75 18.59 -1.20
N VAL A 237 -1.84 19.22 -1.67
CA VAL A 237 -2.04 19.57 -3.09
C VAL A 237 -0.94 20.49 -3.60
N GLN A 238 -0.53 21.49 -2.81
CA GLN A 238 0.57 22.39 -3.15
C GLN A 238 1.90 21.62 -3.31
N TYR A 239 2.25 20.76 -2.37
CA TYR A 239 3.48 19.95 -2.43
C TYR A 239 3.46 18.98 -3.62
N ALA A 240 2.33 18.33 -3.86
CA ALA A 240 2.14 17.44 -5.02
C ALA A 240 2.34 18.17 -6.37
N ASN A 241 1.95 19.44 -6.44
CA ASN A 241 2.13 20.28 -7.63
C ASN A 241 3.55 20.87 -7.80
N THR A 242 4.41 20.77 -6.79
CA THR A 242 5.69 21.48 -6.76
C THR A 242 6.84 20.58 -6.36
N LEU A 243 7.25 20.61 -5.08
CA LEU A 243 8.44 19.93 -4.57
C LEU A 243 8.34 18.39 -4.70
N LEU A 244 7.15 17.83 -4.53
CA LEU A 244 6.93 16.39 -4.50
C LEU A 244 6.28 15.84 -5.79
N LYS A 245 6.23 16.60 -6.88
CA LYS A 245 5.55 16.17 -8.13
C LYS A 245 6.06 14.83 -8.68
N ASN A 246 7.31 14.47 -8.42
CA ASN A 246 7.94 13.21 -8.85
C ASN A 246 7.92 12.11 -7.77
N LYS A 247 7.22 12.35 -6.66
CA LYS A 247 7.23 11.46 -5.48
C LYS A 247 5.84 11.12 -4.94
N VAL A 248 4.81 11.68 -5.55
CA VAL A 248 3.41 11.40 -5.19
C VAL A 248 2.85 10.38 -6.16
N LEU A 249 2.12 9.41 -5.63
CA LEU A 249 1.64 8.22 -6.33
C LEU A 249 0.12 8.09 -6.18
N PHE A 250 -0.55 7.63 -7.22
CA PHE A 250 -1.94 7.24 -7.16
C PHE A 250 -2.09 5.91 -6.43
N GLY A 251 -2.99 5.87 -5.46
CA GLY A 251 -3.49 4.67 -4.81
C GLY A 251 -4.94 4.88 -4.42
N SER A 252 -5.77 3.85 -4.56
CA SER A 252 -7.19 3.93 -4.18
C SER A 252 -7.48 3.41 -2.79
N ASP A 253 -6.76 2.41 -2.33
CA ASP A 253 -7.09 1.58 -1.16
C ASP A 253 -8.30 0.65 -1.45
N ASN A 254 -8.43 0.22 -2.73
CA ASN A 254 -9.50 -0.73 -3.11
C ASN A 254 -9.38 -2.02 -2.26
N PRO A 255 -10.49 -2.57 -1.72
CA PRO A 255 -11.90 -2.30 -2.06
C PRO A 255 -12.57 -1.18 -1.26
N VAL A 256 -11.89 -0.52 -0.33
CA VAL A 256 -12.45 0.55 0.51
C VAL A 256 -12.93 1.74 -0.34
N ILE A 257 -12.06 2.21 -1.23
CA ILE A 257 -12.40 3.24 -2.22
C ILE A 257 -12.19 2.66 -3.62
N GLN A 258 -13.25 2.66 -4.42
CA GLN A 258 -13.16 2.21 -5.81
C GLN A 258 -12.33 3.21 -6.64
N PRO A 259 -11.47 2.75 -7.56
CA PRO A 259 -10.60 3.64 -8.36
C PRO A 259 -11.39 4.69 -9.13
N ASP A 260 -12.56 4.36 -9.69
CA ASP A 260 -13.41 5.31 -10.42
C ASP A 260 -13.84 6.49 -9.54
N ARG A 261 -14.23 6.21 -8.28
CA ARG A 261 -14.61 7.24 -7.33
C ARG A 261 -13.44 8.12 -6.96
N TRP A 262 -12.28 7.50 -6.71
CA TRP A 262 -11.07 8.24 -6.39
C TRP A 262 -10.66 9.18 -7.54
N LEU A 263 -10.61 8.66 -8.76
CA LEU A 263 -10.28 9.42 -9.97
C LEU A 263 -11.25 10.58 -10.21
N ALA A 264 -12.57 10.34 -10.07
CA ALA A 264 -13.58 11.38 -10.23
C ALA A 264 -13.45 12.53 -9.22
N ASP A 265 -12.99 12.25 -8.00
CA ASP A 265 -12.71 13.27 -6.99
C ASP A 265 -11.34 13.94 -7.23
N PHE A 266 -10.34 13.20 -7.71
CA PHE A 266 -9.03 13.72 -8.09
C PHE A 266 -9.13 14.71 -9.27
N ASP A 267 -10.03 14.46 -10.22
CA ASP A 267 -10.27 15.34 -11.36
C ASP A 267 -10.74 16.75 -10.98
N LYS A 268 -11.34 16.89 -9.78
CA LYS A 268 -11.80 18.18 -9.25
C LYS A 268 -10.70 18.97 -8.53
N LEU A 269 -9.56 18.35 -8.26
CA LEU A 269 -8.46 19.04 -7.58
C LEU A 269 -7.70 19.96 -8.54
N PRO A 270 -7.14 21.07 -8.02
CA PRO A 270 -6.31 21.98 -8.79
C PRO A 270 -4.89 21.43 -9.02
N ILE A 271 -4.82 20.19 -9.52
CA ILE A 271 -3.55 19.58 -9.93
C ILE A 271 -3.20 20.07 -11.34
N LYS A 272 -1.96 20.54 -11.50
CA LYS A 272 -1.46 21.04 -12.78
C LYS A 272 -1.53 19.96 -13.86
N PRO A 273 -1.88 20.31 -15.11
CA PRO A 273 -2.01 19.32 -16.19
C PRO A 273 -0.75 18.46 -16.38
N GLU A 274 0.44 19.04 -16.30
CA GLU A 274 1.72 18.35 -16.43
C GLU A 274 2.09 17.45 -15.23
N VAL A 275 1.45 17.65 -14.09
CA VAL A 275 1.68 16.83 -12.87
C VAL A 275 0.73 15.64 -12.80
N ARG A 276 -0.45 15.73 -13.40
CA ARG A 276 -1.43 14.65 -13.38
C ARG A 276 -0.88 13.30 -13.87
N PRO A 277 -0.23 13.20 -15.06
CA PRO A 277 0.33 11.92 -15.51
C PRO A 277 1.44 11.41 -14.60
N LEU A 278 2.21 12.30 -13.96
CA LEU A 278 3.22 11.90 -12.99
C LEU A 278 2.58 11.14 -11.83
N ILE A 279 1.56 11.72 -11.20
CA ILE A 279 0.86 11.12 -10.05
C ILE A 279 0.14 9.83 -10.46
N LEU A 280 -0.56 9.84 -11.59
CA LEU A 280 -1.41 8.73 -12.00
C LEU A 280 -0.61 7.52 -12.49
N LYS A 281 0.58 7.71 -13.09
CA LYS A 281 1.30 6.63 -13.75
C LYS A 281 2.82 6.73 -13.66
N GLU A 282 3.42 7.82 -14.12
CA GLU A 282 4.83 7.86 -14.46
C GLU A 282 5.75 7.67 -13.25
N ASN A 283 5.37 8.24 -12.09
CA ASN A 283 6.11 8.05 -10.85
C ASN A 283 6.12 6.56 -10.43
N ALA A 284 4.98 5.87 -10.57
CA ALA A 284 4.87 4.45 -10.25
C ALA A 284 5.66 3.59 -11.24
N VAL A 285 5.63 3.90 -12.54
CA VAL A 285 6.45 3.23 -13.57
C VAL A 285 7.93 3.29 -13.21
N LYS A 286 8.41 4.48 -12.86
CA LYS A 286 9.80 4.70 -12.48
C LYS A 286 10.17 3.96 -11.20
N LEU A 287 9.34 4.08 -10.16
CA LEU A 287 9.56 3.47 -8.85
C LEU A 287 9.60 1.94 -8.94
N LEU A 288 8.64 1.34 -9.68
CA LEU A 288 8.49 -0.10 -9.82
C LEU A 288 9.35 -0.69 -10.96
N LYS A 289 10.10 0.14 -11.67
CA LYS A 289 10.97 -0.27 -12.81
C LYS A 289 10.20 -1.09 -13.86
N LEU A 290 9.02 -0.61 -14.28
CA LEU A 290 8.12 -1.32 -15.21
C LEU A 290 8.44 -1.08 -16.69
N ALA A 291 9.35 -0.20 -17.03
CA ALA A 291 9.73 0.13 -18.40
C ALA A 291 10.72 -0.90 -18.98
#